data_672dec3dcaaba14d1b9fa3ae51f0c238
#
_entry.id   672dec3dcaaba14d1b9fa3ae51f0c238
#
_cell.length_a   1.000
_cell.length_b   1.000
_cell.length_c   1.000
_cell.angle_alpha   90.00
_cell.angle_beta   90.00
_cell.angle_gamma   90.00
#
_symmetry.space_group_name_H-M   'P 1'
#
loop_
_entity.id
_entity.type
_entity.pdbx_description
1 polymer ?
#
loop_
_entity_poly.entity_id
_entity_poly.type
_entity_poly.pdbx_seq_one_letter_code
_entity_poly.pdbx_strand_id
1 'polypeptide(L)'
;MTFDKILDNNTLEPMKKKTQDFLEAHKSETPSTWREEAEWRRDNWSWLRHSQKIAVKVLLQMKQEGLTQKALAERMNCTQQYVSKILKGKENMSLDTLSKLENALGISLIYDEQVSYPNMVTEEAFA
;
A
#
# COMPACT_ATOMS: atom_id res chain seq x y z
N MET A 1 -0.25 38.89 -14.82
CA MET A 1 -1.12 37.77 -15.20
C MET A 1 -2.13 37.57 -14.12
N THR A 2 -3.36 37.77 -14.46
CA THR A 2 -4.44 37.52 -13.51
C THR A 2 -4.74 36.02 -13.47
N PHE A 3 -5.19 35.54 -12.34
CA PHE A 3 -5.59 34.17 -12.12
C PHE A 3 -6.59 33.67 -13.17
N ASP A 4 -7.40 34.58 -13.70
CA ASP A 4 -8.43 34.29 -14.71
C ASP A 4 -7.86 33.80 -16.04
N LYS A 5 -6.61 34.17 -16.39
CA LYS A 5 -5.95 33.67 -17.59
C LYS A 5 -5.44 32.24 -17.46
N ILE A 6 -5.15 31.79 -16.25
CA ILE A 6 -4.72 30.41 -15.96
C ILE A 6 -5.93 29.47 -15.96
N LEU A 7 -7.10 30.01 -15.63
CA LEU A 7 -8.38 29.30 -15.61
C LEU A 7 -9.20 29.50 -16.87
N ASP A 8 -8.60 30.07 -17.89
CA ASP A 8 -9.21 30.26 -19.19
C ASP A 8 -9.55 28.89 -19.82
N ASN A 9 -10.65 28.81 -20.55
CA ASN A 9 -11.16 27.60 -21.16
C ASN A 9 -10.15 26.89 -22.07
N ASN A 10 -9.25 27.63 -22.70
CA ASN A 10 -8.21 27.07 -23.56
C ASN A 10 -7.13 26.31 -22.78
N THR A 11 -6.92 26.68 -21.51
CA THR A 11 -5.93 26.00 -20.64
C THR A 11 -6.55 24.80 -19.94
N LEU A 12 -7.86 24.86 -19.64
CA LEU A 12 -8.57 23.80 -18.91
C LEU A 12 -9.17 22.73 -19.84
N GLU A 13 -9.44 23.07 -21.10
CA GLU A 13 -10.03 22.11 -22.04
C GLU A 13 -9.22 20.82 -22.23
N PRO A 14 -7.89 20.86 -22.39
CA PRO A 14 -7.11 19.62 -22.48
C PRO A 14 -7.20 18.76 -21.22
N MET A 15 -7.29 19.40 -20.05
CA MET A 15 -7.43 18.69 -18.78
C MET A 15 -8.83 18.12 -18.61
N LYS A 16 -9.86 18.87 -19.00
CA LYS A 16 -11.24 18.40 -18.99
C LYS A 16 -11.43 17.23 -19.94
N LYS A 17 -10.84 17.29 -21.11
CA LYS A 17 -10.90 16.23 -22.10
C LYS A 17 -10.22 14.96 -21.59
N LYS A 18 -9.04 15.08 -21.00
CA LYS A 18 -8.35 13.94 -20.38
C LYS A 18 -9.16 13.32 -19.25
N THR A 19 -9.80 14.15 -18.42
CA THR A 19 -10.66 13.69 -17.35
C THR A 19 -11.90 13.01 -17.91
N GLN A 20 -12.51 13.56 -18.95
CA GLN A 20 -13.66 12.95 -19.63
C GLN A 20 -13.29 11.63 -20.29
N ASP A 21 -12.15 11.57 -20.99
CA ASP A 21 -11.65 10.34 -21.62
C ASP A 21 -11.37 9.28 -20.56
N PHE A 22 -10.80 9.66 -19.42
CA PHE A 22 -10.59 8.77 -18.30
C PHE A 22 -11.92 8.24 -17.74
N LEU A 23 -12.89 9.11 -17.53
CA LEU A 23 -14.21 8.73 -17.03
C LEU A 23 -14.95 7.85 -18.05
N GLU A 24 -14.82 8.11 -19.34
CA GLU A 24 -15.41 7.29 -20.39
C GLU A 24 -14.75 5.92 -20.50
N ALA A 25 -13.42 5.86 -20.37
CA ALA A 25 -12.70 4.59 -20.35
C ALA A 25 -13.10 3.73 -19.14
N HIS A 26 -13.52 4.36 -18.04
CA HIS A 26 -13.97 3.68 -16.83
C HIS A 26 -15.49 3.56 -16.69
N LYS A 27 -16.24 4.02 -17.70
CA LYS A 27 -17.70 3.88 -17.74
C LYS A 27 -18.19 2.44 -17.81
N SER A 28 -17.35 1.51 -18.22
CA SER A 28 -17.65 0.08 -18.18
C SER A 28 -17.72 -0.44 -16.75
N GLU A 29 -17.12 0.29 -15.80
CA GLU A 29 -17.33 0.05 -14.39
C GLU A 29 -18.65 0.68 -14.00
N THR A 30 -19.62 -0.16 -13.65
CA THR A 30 -20.94 0.30 -13.24
C THR A 30 -20.82 1.13 -11.95
N PRO A 31 -21.70 2.13 -11.71
CA PRO A 31 -21.74 2.85 -10.44
C PRO A 31 -21.84 1.92 -9.22
N SER A 32 -22.41 0.71 -9.39
CA SER A 32 -22.47 -0.32 -8.36
C SER A 32 -21.09 -0.82 -7.97
N THR A 33 -20.17 -1.00 -8.92
CA THR A 33 -18.78 -1.46 -8.64
C THR A 33 -18.04 -0.45 -7.78
N TRP A 34 -18.18 0.84 -8.06
CA TRP A 34 -17.59 1.92 -7.26
C TRP A 34 -18.11 1.92 -5.83
N ARG A 35 -19.41 1.72 -5.68
CA ARG A 35 -20.06 1.67 -4.38
C ARG A 35 -19.62 0.45 -3.59
N GLU A 36 -19.56 -0.70 -4.25
CA GLU A 36 -19.10 -1.96 -3.67
C GLU A 36 -17.64 -1.84 -3.19
N GLU A 37 -16.77 -1.24 -3.99
CA GLU A 37 -15.38 -1.00 -3.60
C GLU A 37 -15.27 -0.07 -2.40
N ALA A 38 -16.07 1.00 -2.37
CA ALA A 38 -16.07 1.94 -1.27
C ALA A 38 -16.60 1.28 0.02
N GLU A 39 -17.63 0.46 -0.08
CA GLU A 39 -18.18 -0.31 1.03
C GLU A 39 -17.16 -1.33 1.54
N TRP A 40 -16.51 -2.03 0.62
CA TRP A 40 -15.47 -2.99 0.97
C TRP A 40 -14.32 -2.32 1.74
N ARG A 41 -13.84 -1.16 1.29
CA ARG A 41 -12.79 -0.41 1.97
C ARG A 41 -13.22 0.01 3.37
N ARG A 42 -14.46 0.45 3.50
CA ARG A 42 -15.01 0.86 4.79
C ARG A 42 -15.07 -0.31 5.76
N ASP A 43 -15.58 -1.43 5.28
CA ASP A 43 -15.76 -2.64 6.09
C ASP A 43 -14.42 -3.26 6.49
N ASN A 44 -13.39 -3.09 5.67
CA ASN A 44 -12.06 -3.69 5.89
C ASN A 44 -11.02 -2.68 6.38
N TRP A 45 -11.42 -1.45 6.66
CA TRP A 45 -10.49 -0.37 7.01
C TRP A 45 -9.65 -0.68 8.24
N SER A 46 -10.17 -1.42 9.21
CA SER A 46 -9.47 -1.75 10.44
C SER A 46 -8.12 -2.46 10.21
N TRP A 47 -8.05 -3.36 9.24
CA TRP A 47 -6.81 -4.04 8.88
C TRP A 47 -6.14 -3.44 7.64
N LEU A 48 -6.94 -2.90 6.71
CA LEU A 48 -6.45 -2.34 5.44
C LEU A 48 -5.48 -1.18 5.69
N ARG A 49 -5.74 -0.34 6.67
CA ARG A 49 -4.86 0.76 7.07
C ARG A 49 -3.46 0.26 7.44
N HIS A 50 -3.36 -0.89 8.09
CA HIS A 50 -2.08 -1.50 8.45
C HIS A 50 -1.35 -2.01 7.20
N SER A 51 -2.08 -2.65 6.30
CA SER A 51 -1.53 -3.11 5.02
C SER A 51 -0.94 -1.95 4.21
N GLN A 52 -1.61 -0.81 4.17
CA GLN A 52 -1.12 0.37 3.47
C GLN A 52 0.14 0.96 4.12
N LYS A 53 0.19 1.02 5.44
CA LYS A 53 1.39 1.48 6.17
C LYS A 53 2.57 0.56 5.92
N ILE A 54 2.34 -0.73 5.94
CA ILE A 54 3.37 -1.73 5.66
C ILE A 54 3.89 -1.57 4.23
N ALA A 55 3.00 -1.42 3.26
CA ALA A 55 3.37 -1.21 1.86
C ALA A 55 4.29 0.01 1.69
N VAL A 56 3.97 1.11 2.35
CA VAL A 56 4.80 2.33 2.31
C VAL A 56 6.18 2.07 2.92
N LYS A 57 6.25 1.43 4.08
CA LYS A 57 7.53 1.11 4.73
C LYS A 57 8.39 0.20 3.86
N VAL A 58 7.77 -0.81 3.26
CA VAL A 58 8.46 -1.74 2.36
C VAL A 58 9.00 -1.02 1.12
N LEU A 59 8.19 -0.17 0.51
CA LEU A 59 8.59 0.63 -0.66
C LEU A 59 9.76 1.54 -0.35
N LEU A 60 9.72 2.24 0.80
CA LEU A 60 10.80 3.12 1.23
C LEU A 60 12.10 2.35 1.46
N GLN A 61 12.03 1.19 2.10
CA GLN A 61 13.20 0.36 2.33
C GLN A 61 13.78 -0.20 1.04
N MET A 62 12.92 -0.66 0.14
CA MET A 62 13.34 -1.12 -1.18
C MET A 62 14.05 -0.03 -1.96
N LYS A 63 13.54 1.20 -1.88
CA LYS A 63 14.15 2.36 -2.54
C LYS A 63 15.52 2.67 -1.95
N GLN A 64 15.67 2.63 -0.64
CA GLN A 64 16.96 2.85 0.02
C GLN A 64 18.01 1.82 -0.37
N GLU A 65 17.62 0.56 -0.49
CA GLU A 65 18.53 -0.54 -0.85
C GLU A 65 18.70 -0.71 -2.35
N GLY A 66 17.91 -0.04 -3.17
CA GLY A 66 17.87 -0.28 -4.62
C GLY A 66 17.35 -1.67 -4.95
N LEU A 67 16.45 -2.20 -4.14
CA LEU A 67 15.93 -3.56 -4.26
C LEU A 67 14.73 -3.60 -5.19
N THR A 68 14.77 -4.55 -6.14
CA THR A 68 13.65 -4.78 -7.06
C THR A 68 12.60 -5.71 -6.44
N GLN A 69 11.39 -5.70 -6.99
CA GLN A 69 10.33 -6.62 -6.56
C GLN A 69 10.75 -8.08 -6.75
N LYS A 70 11.45 -8.37 -7.83
CA LYS A 70 11.96 -9.72 -8.11
C LYS A 70 12.96 -10.14 -7.04
N ALA A 71 13.90 -9.28 -6.69
CA ALA A 71 14.89 -9.56 -5.67
C ALA A 71 14.26 -9.76 -4.29
N LEU A 72 13.27 -8.94 -3.95
CA LEU A 72 12.53 -9.12 -2.70
C LEU A 72 11.78 -10.45 -2.68
N ALA A 73 11.15 -10.82 -3.78
CA ALA A 73 10.45 -12.10 -3.91
C ALA A 73 11.41 -13.28 -3.69
N GLU A 74 12.61 -13.19 -4.24
CA GLU A 74 13.66 -14.21 -4.04
C GLU A 74 14.05 -14.32 -2.57
N ARG A 75 14.26 -13.18 -1.89
CA ARG A 75 14.58 -13.16 -0.45
C ARG A 75 13.48 -13.77 0.41
N MET A 76 12.23 -13.54 0.03
CA MET A 76 11.07 -14.04 0.75
C MET A 76 10.67 -15.46 0.34
N ASN A 77 11.28 -16.00 -0.69
CA ASN A 77 10.93 -17.28 -1.29
C ASN A 77 9.44 -17.33 -1.69
N CYS A 78 9.01 -16.28 -2.38
CA CYS A 78 7.65 -16.15 -2.90
C CYS A 78 7.68 -15.64 -4.33
N THR A 79 6.51 -15.46 -4.93
CA THR A 79 6.40 -14.96 -6.30
C THR A 79 6.49 -13.43 -6.33
N GLN A 80 6.98 -12.90 -7.45
CA GLN A 80 6.99 -11.46 -7.70
C GLN A 80 5.57 -10.89 -7.70
N GLN A 81 4.60 -11.64 -8.19
CA GLN A 81 3.19 -11.27 -8.19
C GLN A 81 2.65 -11.06 -6.78
N TYR A 82 3.08 -11.89 -5.83
CA TYR A 82 2.71 -11.73 -4.43
C TYR A 82 3.31 -10.47 -3.81
N VAL A 83 4.58 -10.18 -4.09
CA VAL A 83 5.22 -8.93 -3.67
C VAL A 83 4.46 -7.74 -4.25
N SER A 84 4.07 -7.79 -5.52
CA SER A 84 3.28 -6.74 -6.15
C SER A 84 1.95 -6.51 -5.43
N LYS A 85 1.27 -7.56 -4.99
CA LYS A 85 0.03 -7.46 -4.21
C LYS A 85 0.26 -6.78 -2.85
N ILE A 86 1.34 -7.14 -2.17
CA ILE A 86 1.73 -6.52 -0.89
C ILE A 86 1.92 -5.02 -1.08
N LEU A 87 2.63 -4.63 -2.13
CA LEU A 87 2.95 -3.22 -2.40
C LEU A 87 1.74 -2.38 -2.80
N LYS A 88 0.66 -3.01 -3.24
CA LYS A 88 -0.60 -2.32 -3.49
C LYS A 88 -1.34 -1.91 -2.20
N GLY A 89 -0.94 -2.46 -1.06
CA GLY A 89 -1.52 -2.11 0.24
C GLY A 89 -2.92 -2.62 0.47
N LYS A 90 -3.30 -3.71 -0.18
CA LYS A 90 -4.63 -4.33 -0.06
C LYS A 90 -4.56 -5.78 0.41
N GLU A 91 -3.38 -6.28 0.71
CA GLU A 91 -3.19 -7.68 1.10
C GLU A 91 -3.35 -7.84 2.60
N ASN A 92 -4.18 -8.79 2.99
CA ASN A 92 -4.30 -9.21 4.38
C ASN A 92 -3.22 -10.25 4.66
N MET A 93 -2.08 -9.78 5.13
CA MET A 93 -0.90 -10.61 5.32
C MET A 93 -0.97 -11.38 6.63
N SER A 94 -0.54 -12.63 6.58
CA SER A 94 -0.32 -13.42 7.79
C SER A 94 0.90 -12.91 8.56
N LEU A 95 0.99 -13.23 9.84
CA LEU A 95 2.16 -12.92 10.65
C LEU A 95 3.42 -13.58 10.09
N ASP A 96 3.30 -14.77 9.53
CA ASP A 96 4.40 -15.45 8.85
C ASP A 96 4.94 -14.62 7.68
N THR A 97 4.06 -14.11 6.84
CA THR A 97 4.45 -13.23 5.72
C THR A 97 5.11 -11.95 6.21
N LEU A 98 4.57 -11.34 7.27
CA LEU A 98 5.15 -10.14 7.87
C LEU A 98 6.56 -10.42 8.42
N SER A 99 6.76 -11.55 9.06
CA SER A 99 8.08 -11.97 9.56
C SER A 99 9.07 -12.18 8.42
N LYS A 100 8.64 -12.77 7.32
CA LYS A 100 9.47 -12.93 6.11
C LYS A 100 9.88 -11.60 5.51
N LEU A 101 8.94 -10.64 5.46
CA LEU A 101 9.23 -9.27 5.01
C LEU A 101 10.24 -8.59 5.92
N GLU A 102 10.06 -8.66 7.22
CA GLU A 102 10.97 -8.07 8.20
C GLU A 102 12.37 -8.66 8.06
N ASN A 103 12.48 -9.97 7.95
CA ASN A 103 13.76 -10.64 7.78
C ASN A 103 14.44 -10.30 6.44
N ALA A 104 13.65 -10.22 5.38
CA ALA A 104 14.18 -9.91 4.04
C ALA A 104 14.71 -8.48 3.93
N LEU A 105 14.10 -7.55 4.63
CA LEU A 105 14.42 -6.12 4.58
C LEU A 105 15.24 -5.63 5.77
N GLY A 106 15.34 -6.42 6.83
CA GLY A 106 16.05 -6.03 8.04
C GLY A 106 15.40 -4.88 8.79
N ILE A 107 14.07 -4.77 8.71
CA ILE A 107 13.29 -3.71 9.36
C ILE A 107 12.18 -4.31 10.23
N SER A 108 11.65 -3.50 11.13
CA SER A 108 10.47 -3.85 11.93
C SER A 108 9.23 -3.27 11.27
N LEU A 109 8.23 -4.09 11.03
CA LEU A 109 6.96 -3.69 10.43
C LEU A 109 5.83 -3.67 11.45
N ILE A 110 5.86 -4.60 12.41
CA ILE A 110 4.82 -4.78 13.40
C ILE A 110 5.17 -4.06 14.70
N TYR A 111 6.46 -3.89 14.94
CA TYR A 111 6.96 -3.33 16.18
C TYR A 111 6.83 -1.81 16.20
N ASP A 112 6.18 -1.29 17.23
CA ASP A 112 6.20 0.13 17.49
C ASP A 112 7.39 0.42 18.44
N GLU A 113 8.43 1.08 17.93
CA GLU A 113 9.63 1.43 18.70
C GLU A 113 9.33 2.31 19.91
N GLN A 114 8.16 2.94 19.94
CA GLN A 114 7.74 3.78 21.04
C GLN A 114 7.14 3.01 22.21
N VAL A 115 6.82 1.73 22.01
CA VAL A 115 6.28 0.88 23.05
C VAL A 115 7.40 0.05 23.66
N SER A 116 7.90 0.49 24.79
CA SER A 116 8.79 -0.31 25.61
C SER A 116 7.98 -1.40 26.29
N TYR A 117 8.07 -2.62 25.81
CA TYR A 117 7.47 -3.74 26.50
C TYR A 117 8.28 -4.03 27.75
N PRO A 118 7.66 -3.97 28.95
CA PRO A 118 8.35 -4.45 30.13
C PRO A 118 8.71 -5.93 29.94
N ASN A 119 9.76 -6.38 30.61
CA ASN A 119 10.35 -7.72 30.49
C ASN A 119 9.39 -8.89 30.82
N MET A 120 8.11 -8.73 30.57
CA MET A 120 7.09 -9.74 30.85
C MET A 120 7.01 -10.82 29.77
N VAL A 121 7.69 -10.62 28.63
CA VAL A 121 7.74 -11.59 27.53
C VAL A 121 9.16 -12.17 27.44
N THR A 122 9.68 -12.61 28.55
CA THR A 122 10.92 -13.38 28.58
C THR A 122 10.58 -14.86 28.38
N GLU A 123 11.55 -15.64 27.90
CA GLU A 123 11.37 -17.08 27.73
C GLU A 123 10.86 -17.76 29.03
N GLU A 124 11.23 -17.21 30.19
CA GLU A 124 10.77 -17.67 31.49
C GLU A 124 9.25 -17.53 31.68
N ALA A 125 8.61 -16.57 31.04
CA ALA A 125 7.16 -16.37 31.11
C ALA A 125 6.38 -17.43 30.34
N PHE A 126 7.05 -18.15 29.43
CA PHE A 126 6.46 -19.21 28.62
C PHE A 126 6.96 -20.60 28.99
N ALA A 127 7.83 -20.69 29.97
CA ALA A 127 8.35 -21.97 30.43
C ALA A 127 7.36 -22.74 31.34
#